data_c2b64d6aca36ad387fa669a6d34c339a
#
_entry.id   c2b64d6aca36ad387fa669a6d34c339a
#
_cell.length_a   1.000
_cell.length_b   1.000
_cell.length_c   1.000
_cell.angle_alpha   90.00
_cell.angle_beta   90.00
_cell.angle_gamma   90.00
#
_symmetry.space_group_name_H-M   'P 1'
#
loop_
_entity.id
_entity.type
_entity.pdbx_description
1 polymer ?
#
loop_
_entity_poly.entity_id
_entity_poly.type
_entity_poly.pdbx_seq_one_letter_code
_entity_poly.pdbx_strand_id
1 'polypeptide(L)'
;IGFTNGIAVLIMLSQIKDLLGLKVATMPADFFGILNTLWQNLHTANLAALLLALASLSLVVGWLRMRRRLTDTRYRWASMVPGSIIALVFATLVTWLLNLPVETIGSKFGGIPSSMPGFSWPEFSWDSARFLLMPTLTLTLLGAIESLLCARIADGMIGDRHNPNQELMAQGVANFVTPFFGGMPATGTIARTVTNI
;
A
#
# COMPACT_ATOMS: atom_id res chain seq x y z
N ILE A 1 -6.05 -18.23 -6.52
CA ILE A 1 -4.93 -18.56 -5.64
C ILE A 1 -3.60 -18.23 -6.32
N GLY A 2 -3.28 -18.74 -7.54
CA GLY A 2 -2.01 -18.45 -8.21
C GLY A 2 -1.76 -16.99 -8.52
N PHE A 3 -2.75 -16.28 -9.00
CA PHE A 3 -2.71 -14.84 -9.26
C PHE A 3 -2.39 -14.02 -7.99
N THR A 4 -3.08 -14.29 -6.89
CA THR A 4 -2.87 -13.59 -5.62
C THR A 4 -1.47 -13.85 -5.05
N ASN A 5 -0.99 -15.10 -5.14
CA ASN A 5 0.36 -15.45 -4.70
C ASN A 5 1.43 -14.80 -5.58
N GLY A 6 1.23 -14.75 -6.91
CA GLY A 6 2.13 -14.08 -7.83
C GLY A 6 2.27 -12.58 -7.52
N ILE A 7 1.15 -11.89 -7.30
CA ILE A 7 1.17 -10.47 -6.89
C ILE A 7 1.86 -10.28 -5.54
N ALA A 8 1.59 -11.15 -4.56
CA ALA A 8 2.24 -11.07 -3.25
C ALA A 8 3.76 -11.17 -3.34
N VAL A 9 4.29 -12.06 -4.18
CA VAL A 9 5.72 -12.20 -4.44
C VAL A 9 6.30 -10.94 -5.10
N LEU A 10 5.62 -10.40 -6.13
CA LEU A 10 6.07 -9.18 -6.80
C LEU A 10 6.10 -7.97 -5.85
N ILE A 11 5.05 -7.83 -5.02
CA ILE A 11 5.00 -6.76 -4.00
C ILE A 11 6.14 -6.95 -2.98
N MET A 12 6.34 -8.16 -2.48
CA MET A 12 7.43 -8.44 -1.54
C MET A 12 8.79 -8.07 -2.11
N LEU A 13 9.07 -8.47 -3.36
CA LEU A 13 10.33 -8.14 -4.03
C LEU A 13 10.50 -6.63 -4.23
N SER A 14 9.44 -5.92 -4.60
CA SER A 14 9.49 -4.47 -4.77
C SER A 14 9.79 -3.73 -3.46
N GLN A 15 9.39 -4.28 -2.31
CA GLN A 15 9.68 -3.70 -0.99
C GLN A 15 11.14 -3.86 -0.55
N ILE A 16 11.89 -4.83 -1.13
CA ILE A 16 13.31 -5.03 -0.80
C ILE A 16 14.12 -3.77 -1.09
N LYS A 17 13.80 -3.04 -2.15
CA LYS A 17 14.42 -1.76 -2.49
C LYS A 17 14.33 -0.77 -1.31
N ASP A 18 13.14 -0.56 -0.78
CA ASP A 18 12.91 0.42 0.28
C ASP A 18 13.46 -0.09 1.63
N LEU A 19 13.39 -1.40 1.89
CA LEU A 19 13.96 -2.03 3.08
C LEU A 19 15.49 -1.88 3.14
N LEU A 20 16.17 -2.03 2.02
CA LEU A 20 17.61 -1.86 1.91
C LEU A 20 18.02 -0.40 1.63
N GLY A 21 17.07 0.49 1.38
CA GLY A 21 17.34 1.88 1.00
C GLY A 21 18.13 2.02 -0.31
N LEU A 22 17.81 1.16 -1.31
CA LEU A 22 18.52 1.17 -2.61
C LEU A 22 18.13 2.39 -3.44
N LYS A 23 19.10 3.02 -4.07
CA LYS A 23 18.87 4.12 -5.01
C LYS A 23 18.52 3.57 -6.39
N VAL A 24 17.25 3.41 -6.67
CA VAL A 24 16.71 2.92 -7.95
C VAL A 24 15.75 3.95 -8.52
N ALA A 25 16.03 4.48 -9.70
CA ALA A 25 15.19 5.52 -10.34
C ALA A 25 13.82 4.99 -10.73
N THR A 26 13.76 3.86 -11.43
CA THR A 26 12.52 3.22 -11.86
C THR A 26 12.58 1.73 -11.61
N MET A 27 11.50 1.16 -11.05
CA MET A 27 11.39 -0.28 -10.83
C MET A 27 10.64 -0.91 -12.00
N PRO A 28 11.18 -1.94 -12.66
CA PRO A 28 10.44 -2.69 -13.69
C PRO A 28 9.19 -3.36 -13.10
N ALA A 29 8.22 -3.67 -13.96
CA ALA A 29 6.99 -4.34 -13.53
C ALA A 29 7.11 -5.88 -13.56
N ASP A 30 8.09 -6.41 -14.28
CA ASP A 30 8.30 -7.85 -14.46
C ASP A 30 9.24 -8.43 -13.39
N PHE A 31 9.01 -9.69 -13.05
CA PHE A 31 9.73 -10.39 -11.98
C PHE A 31 11.25 -10.41 -12.18
N PHE A 32 11.71 -10.79 -13.37
CA PHE A 32 13.15 -10.89 -13.64
C PHE A 32 13.82 -9.52 -13.72
N GLY A 33 13.10 -8.51 -14.25
CA GLY A 33 13.57 -7.13 -14.26
C GLY A 33 13.74 -6.59 -12.85
N ILE A 34 12.81 -6.87 -11.93
CA ILE A 34 12.94 -6.51 -10.51
C ILE A 34 14.19 -7.13 -9.90
N LEU A 35 14.39 -8.45 -10.07
CA LEU A 35 15.56 -9.15 -9.53
C LEU A 35 16.88 -8.58 -10.07
N ASN A 36 16.96 -8.37 -11.38
CA ASN A 36 18.14 -7.79 -12.00
C ASN A 36 18.43 -6.37 -11.49
N THR A 37 17.40 -5.54 -11.39
CA THR A 37 17.52 -4.17 -10.88
C THR A 37 17.96 -4.14 -9.41
N LEU A 38 17.44 -5.00 -8.57
CA LEU A 38 17.86 -5.14 -7.17
C LEU A 38 19.33 -5.57 -7.09
N TRP A 39 19.73 -6.56 -7.88
CA TRP A 39 21.11 -7.07 -7.90
C TRP A 39 22.11 -5.99 -8.33
N GLN A 40 21.81 -5.30 -9.43
CA GLN A 40 22.67 -4.23 -9.95
C GLN A 40 22.86 -3.06 -8.97
N ASN A 41 21.82 -2.74 -8.18
CA ASN A 41 21.86 -1.61 -7.26
C ASN A 41 22.19 -2.00 -5.82
N LEU A 42 22.52 -3.26 -5.55
CA LEU A 42 22.78 -3.75 -4.19
C LEU A 42 23.95 -2.98 -3.51
N HIS A 43 24.91 -2.49 -4.30
CA HIS A 43 26.04 -1.68 -3.81
C HIS A 43 25.61 -0.31 -3.27
N THR A 44 24.38 0.16 -3.57
CA THR A 44 23.83 1.43 -3.07
C THR A 44 23.10 1.27 -1.74
N ALA A 45 23.12 0.08 -1.13
CA ALA A 45 22.40 -0.22 0.10
C ALA A 45 22.77 0.75 1.24
N ASN A 46 21.76 1.25 1.93
CA ASN A 46 21.89 2.18 3.03
C ASN A 46 21.70 1.45 4.36
N LEU A 47 22.78 1.34 5.14
CA LEU A 47 22.76 0.67 6.43
C LEU A 47 21.77 1.34 7.42
N ALA A 48 21.65 2.67 7.39
CA ALA A 48 20.71 3.39 8.25
C ALA A 48 19.26 3.03 7.92
N ALA A 49 18.91 2.92 6.63
CA ALA A 49 17.59 2.49 6.19
C ALA A 49 17.30 1.05 6.64
N LEU A 50 18.25 0.14 6.44
CA LEU A 50 18.12 -1.26 6.86
C LEU A 50 17.92 -1.39 8.38
N LEU A 51 18.74 -0.71 9.18
CA LEU A 51 18.61 -0.74 10.64
C LEU A 51 17.27 -0.16 11.10
N LEU A 52 16.82 0.95 10.50
CA LEU A 52 15.53 1.55 10.79
C LEU A 52 14.37 0.62 10.43
N ALA A 53 14.47 -0.06 9.27
CA ALA A 53 13.47 -1.03 8.83
C ALA A 53 13.39 -2.24 9.78
N LEU A 54 14.53 -2.81 10.17
CA LEU A 54 14.60 -3.93 11.12
C LEU A 54 14.11 -3.54 12.52
N ALA A 55 14.45 -2.34 13.00
CA ALA A 55 13.93 -1.83 14.26
C ALA A 55 12.41 -1.64 14.23
N SER A 56 11.88 -1.06 13.15
CA SER A 56 10.44 -0.88 12.94
C SER A 56 9.71 -2.22 12.86
N LEU A 57 10.25 -3.20 12.13
CA LEU A 57 9.69 -4.55 12.05
C LEU A 57 9.69 -5.23 13.41
N SER A 58 10.79 -5.16 14.15
CA SER A 58 10.91 -5.72 15.50
C SER A 58 9.89 -5.10 16.46
N LEU A 59 9.67 -3.79 16.33
CA LEU A 59 8.68 -3.06 17.10
C LEU A 59 7.25 -3.53 16.79
N VAL A 60 6.90 -3.70 15.51
CA VAL A 60 5.59 -4.22 15.10
C VAL A 60 5.38 -5.64 15.63
N VAL A 61 6.37 -6.53 15.45
CA VAL A 61 6.28 -7.92 15.93
C VAL A 61 6.19 -7.97 17.45
N GLY A 62 6.99 -7.17 18.15
CA GLY A 62 6.95 -7.03 19.61
C GLY A 62 5.59 -6.54 20.09
N TRP A 63 5.04 -5.51 19.42
CA TRP A 63 3.71 -4.98 19.73
C TRP A 63 2.60 -6.03 19.53
N LEU A 64 2.63 -6.79 18.44
CA LEU A 64 1.67 -7.86 18.19
C LEU A 64 1.68 -8.93 19.29
N ARG A 65 2.86 -9.26 19.81
CA ARG A 65 2.98 -10.18 20.95
C ARG A 65 2.46 -9.57 22.25
N MET A 66 2.80 -8.31 22.51
CA MET A 66 2.38 -7.59 23.71
C MET A 66 0.88 -7.31 23.70
N ARG A 67 0.30 -6.94 22.55
CA ARG A 67 -1.14 -6.68 22.38
C ARG A 67 -2.00 -7.85 22.90
N ARG A 68 -1.60 -9.08 22.62
CA ARG A 68 -2.32 -10.28 23.09
C ARG A 68 -2.41 -10.35 24.61
N ARG A 69 -1.38 -9.85 25.33
CA ARG A 69 -1.37 -9.79 26.80
C ARG A 69 -2.15 -8.60 27.34
N LEU A 70 -2.24 -7.50 26.60
CA LEU A 70 -2.94 -6.29 27.03
C LEU A 70 -4.47 -6.42 26.90
N THR A 71 -4.98 -7.29 26.05
CA THR A 71 -6.42 -7.49 25.84
C THR A 71 -7.14 -7.92 27.13
N ASP A 72 -6.46 -8.62 28.02
CA ASP A 72 -6.98 -9.13 29.29
C ASP A 72 -6.72 -8.21 30.48
N THR A 73 -6.18 -7.01 30.28
CA THR A 73 -5.78 -6.11 31.35
C THR A 73 -6.54 -4.78 31.33
N ARG A 74 -6.34 -3.94 32.37
CA ARG A 74 -6.86 -2.57 32.50
C ARG A 74 -6.45 -1.67 31.31
N TYR A 75 -5.44 -2.05 30.54
CA TYR A 75 -4.91 -1.28 29.40
C TYR A 75 -5.49 -1.72 28.04
N ARG A 76 -6.69 -2.28 28.04
CA ARG A 76 -7.39 -2.74 26.81
C ARG A 76 -7.47 -1.66 25.71
N TRP A 77 -7.59 -0.39 26.07
CA TRP A 77 -7.58 0.72 25.12
C TRP A 77 -6.28 0.81 24.31
N ALA A 78 -5.13 0.48 24.91
CA ALA A 78 -3.86 0.48 24.21
C ALA A 78 -3.78 -0.63 23.13
N SER A 79 -4.49 -1.74 23.33
CA SER A 79 -4.53 -2.82 22.33
C SER A 79 -5.27 -2.44 21.05
N MET A 80 -6.02 -1.32 21.04
CA MET A 80 -6.68 -0.81 19.83
C MET A 80 -5.71 -0.11 18.88
N VAL A 81 -4.52 0.31 19.35
CA VAL A 81 -3.54 0.99 18.52
C VAL A 81 -2.85 -0.02 17.58
N PRO A 82 -2.94 0.16 16.27
CA PRO A 82 -2.23 -0.68 15.32
C PRO A 82 -0.72 -0.55 15.46
N GLY A 83 0.00 -1.67 15.44
CA GLY A 83 1.47 -1.66 15.53
C GLY A 83 2.17 -0.89 14.41
N SER A 84 1.52 -0.79 13.24
CA SER A 84 1.99 0.01 12.12
C SER A 84 2.04 1.51 12.43
N ILE A 85 1.07 2.05 13.18
CA ILE A 85 1.06 3.45 13.60
C ILE A 85 2.23 3.72 14.58
N ILE A 86 2.46 2.80 15.51
CA ILE A 86 3.58 2.91 16.46
C ILE A 86 4.91 2.90 15.72
N ALA A 87 5.08 1.99 14.76
CA ALA A 87 6.29 1.91 13.96
C ALA A 87 6.50 3.17 13.10
N LEU A 88 5.42 3.72 12.52
CA LEU A 88 5.47 4.94 11.72
C LEU A 88 5.91 6.14 12.57
N VAL A 89 5.31 6.35 13.74
CA VAL A 89 5.69 7.42 14.65
C VAL A 89 7.14 7.24 15.12
N PHE A 90 7.52 6.03 15.51
CA PHE A 90 8.88 5.69 15.92
C PHE A 90 9.90 5.99 14.80
N ALA A 91 9.67 5.47 13.58
CA ALA A 91 10.58 5.67 12.47
C ALA A 91 10.72 7.15 12.10
N THR A 92 9.62 7.90 12.11
CA THR A 92 9.62 9.35 11.83
C THR A 92 10.41 10.10 12.89
N LEU A 93 10.19 9.83 14.18
CA LEU A 93 10.90 10.48 15.27
C LEU A 93 12.39 10.16 15.24
N VAL A 94 12.77 8.90 15.05
CA VAL A 94 14.18 8.49 14.98
C VAL A 94 14.88 9.15 13.78
N THR A 95 14.24 9.14 12.62
CA THR A 95 14.78 9.79 11.43
C THR A 95 14.98 11.28 11.63
N TRP A 96 14.01 11.96 12.27
CA TRP A 96 14.08 13.39 12.54
C TRP A 96 15.12 13.74 13.60
N LEU A 97 15.16 13.02 14.72
CA LEU A 97 16.08 13.29 15.81
C LEU A 97 17.55 13.01 15.46
N LEU A 98 17.80 11.94 14.73
CA LEU A 98 19.13 11.51 14.34
C LEU A 98 19.58 12.03 12.97
N ASN A 99 18.72 12.80 12.28
CA ASN A 99 18.97 13.28 10.91
C ASN A 99 19.49 12.17 9.98
N LEU A 100 18.84 10.99 10.03
CA LEU A 100 19.29 9.83 9.26
C LEU A 100 19.25 10.11 7.76
N PRO A 101 20.28 9.69 7.00
CA PRO A 101 20.32 9.84 5.55
C PRO A 101 19.45 8.80 4.84
N VAL A 102 18.14 8.82 5.11
CA VAL A 102 17.13 7.93 4.53
C VAL A 102 16.14 8.71 3.67
N GLU A 103 15.58 8.07 2.65
CA GLU A 103 14.51 8.67 1.87
C GLU A 103 13.25 8.86 2.72
N THR A 104 12.73 10.07 2.73
CA THR A 104 11.47 10.42 3.40
C THR A 104 10.41 10.79 2.37
N ILE A 105 9.14 10.84 2.79
CA ILE A 105 8.05 11.34 1.93
C ILE A 105 8.35 12.77 1.45
N GLY A 106 8.94 13.59 2.34
CA GLY A 106 9.36 14.95 1.99
C GLY A 106 10.44 15.01 0.92
N SER A 107 11.48 14.17 1.03
CA SER A 107 12.57 14.16 0.06
C SER A 107 12.19 13.54 -1.29
N LYS A 108 11.29 12.55 -1.29
CA LYS A 108 10.91 11.80 -2.51
C LYS A 108 9.75 12.43 -3.28
N PHE A 109 8.78 13.01 -2.58
CA PHE A 109 7.53 13.51 -3.16
C PHE A 109 7.29 15.00 -2.93
N GLY A 110 8.25 15.72 -2.33
CA GLY A 110 8.09 17.14 -2.00
C GLY A 110 7.18 17.42 -0.79
N GLY A 111 6.79 16.40 -0.05
CA GLY A 111 5.93 16.50 1.13
C GLY A 111 4.50 16.01 0.89
N ILE A 112 3.67 16.17 1.92
CA ILE A 112 2.24 15.86 1.85
C ILE A 112 1.51 17.14 1.46
N PRO A 113 0.67 17.14 0.41
CA PRO A 113 -0.12 18.31 0.04
C PRO A 113 -0.97 18.80 1.22
N SER A 114 -0.91 20.10 1.49
CA SER A 114 -1.69 20.73 2.57
C SER A 114 -3.09 21.14 2.16
N SER A 115 -3.39 21.11 0.85
CA SER A 115 -4.69 21.43 0.28
C SER A 115 -5.37 20.19 -0.28
N MET A 116 -6.70 20.16 -0.21
CA MET A 116 -7.48 19.15 -0.94
C MET A 116 -7.34 19.37 -2.45
N PRO A 117 -7.33 18.28 -3.26
CA PRO A 117 -7.28 18.41 -4.71
C PRO A 117 -8.51 19.20 -5.21
N GLY A 118 -8.26 20.17 -6.06
CA GLY A 118 -9.32 20.94 -6.71
C GLY A 118 -10.06 20.13 -7.74
N PHE A 119 -11.31 20.52 -8.00
CA PHE A 119 -12.10 19.94 -9.08
C PHE A 119 -11.51 20.36 -10.44
N SER A 120 -11.31 19.40 -11.33
CA SER A 120 -10.86 19.62 -12.71
C SER A 120 -11.57 18.67 -13.66
N TRP A 121 -11.96 19.17 -14.84
CA TRP A 121 -12.50 18.30 -15.89
C TRP A 121 -11.37 17.48 -16.50
N PRO A 122 -11.49 16.14 -16.57
CA PRO A 122 -10.55 15.33 -17.32
C PRO A 122 -10.58 15.70 -18.80
N GLU A 123 -9.40 15.85 -19.40
CA GLU A 123 -9.30 16.08 -20.84
C GLU A 123 -9.76 14.84 -21.60
N PHE A 124 -10.72 15.00 -22.47
CA PHE A 124 -11.27 13.94 -23.31
C PHE A 124 -10.81 14.08 -24.75
N SER A 125 -10.28 12.99 -25.32
CA SER A 125 -9.94 12.87 -26.72
C SER A 125 -10.37 11.49 -27.23
N TRP A 126 -10.94 11.44 -28.45
CA TRP A 126 -11.33 10.17 -29.06
C TRP A 126 -10.15 9.24 -29.33
N ASP A 127 -8.98 9.78 -29.65
CA ASP A 127 -7.77 9.00 -29.87
C ASP A 127 -7.28 8.40 -28.56
N SER A 128 -7.28 9.17 -27.48
CA SER A 128 -6.99 8.68 -26.12
C SER A 128 -7.99 7.62 -25.69
N ALA A 129 -9.29 7.82 -25.94
CA ALA A 129 -10.33 6.85 -25.58
C ALA A 129 -10.15 5.51 -26.31
N ARG A 130 -9.82 5.53 -27.60
CA ARG A 130 -9.51 4.31 -28.38
C ARG A 130 -8.26 3.60 -27.88
N PHE A 131 -7.19 4.35 -27.60
CA PHE A 131 -5.94 3.80 -27.08
C PHE A 131 -6.12 3.17 -25.70
N LEU A 132 -6.90 3.82 -24.83
CA LEU A 132 -7.12 3.39 -23.45
C LEU A 132 -8.21 2.32 -23.28
N LEU A 133 -8.96 1.99 -24.33
CA LEU A 133 -10.08 1.05 -24.24
C LEU A 133 -9.67 -0.31 -23.65
N MET A 134 -8.63 -0.95 -24.21
CA MET A 134 -8.15 -2.25 -23.73
C MET A 134 -7.54 -2.18 -22.32
N PRO A 135 -6.65 -1.24 -21.99
CA PRO A 135 -6.21 -1.03 -20.61
C PRO A 135 -7.36 -0.80 -19.63
N THR A 136 -8.37 -0.01 -20.02
CA THR A 136 -9.54 0.27 -19.17
C THR A 136 -10.37 -0.98 -18.89
N LEU A 137 -10.66 -1.78 -19.91
CA LEU A 137 -11.37 -3.05 -19.73
C LEU A 137 -10.59 -4.01 -18.82
N THR A 138 -9.28 -4.12 -19.03
CA THR A 138 -8.41 -4.96 -18.20
C THR A 138 -8.40 -4.51 -16.75
N LEU A 139 -8.21 -3.21 -16.50
CA LEU A 139 -8.21 -2.65 -15.14
C LEU A 139 -9.59 -2.75 -14.47
N THR A 140 -10.67 -2.58 -15.23
CA THR A 140 -12.03 -2.71 -14.70
C THR A 140 -12.31 -4.14 -14.24
N LEU A 141 -11.99 -5.14 -15.07
CA LEU A 141 -12.15 -6.55 -14.70
C LEU A 141 -11.26 -6.94 -13.52
N LEU A 142 -10.00 -6.50 -13.56
CA LEU A 142 -9.06 -6.77 -12.47
C LEU A 142 -9.53 -6.13 -11.16
N GLY A 143 -9.94 -4.87 -11.19
CA GLY A 143 -10.43 -4.13 -10.03
C GLY A 143 -11.71 -4.75 -9.46
N ALA A 144 -12.65 -5.18 -10.32
CA ALA A 144 -13.86 -5.86 -9.90
C ALA A 144 -13.56 -7.20 -9.19
N ILE A 145 -12.68 -8.01 -9.76
CA ILE A 145 -12.27 -9.29 -9.16
C ILE A 145 -11.58 -9.05 -7.81
N GLU A 146 -10.67 -8.10 -7.75
CA GLU A 146 -9.89 -7.81 -6.53
C GLU A 146 -10.79 -7.26 -5.41
N SER A 147 -11.71 -6.33 -5.72
CA SER A 147 -12.67 -5.80 -4.75
C SER A 147 -13.55 -6.90 -4.17
N LEU A 148 -14.12 -7.75 -5.02
CA LEU A 148 -14.95 -8.87 -4.57
C LEU A 148 -14.17 -9.92 -3.77
N LEU A 149 -12.90 -10.16 -4.12
CA LEU A 149 -12.02 -11.03 -3.32
C LEU A 149 -11.77 -10.45 -1.93
N CYS A 150 -11.50 -9.14 -1.83
CA CYS A 150 -11.32 -8.46 -0.55
C CYS A 150 -12.58 -8.56 0.32
N ALA A 151 -13.74 -8.26 -0.26
CA ALA A 151 -15.03 -8.36 0.42
C ALA A 151 -15.32 -9.80 0.89
N ARG A 152 -15.02 -10.80 0.06
CA ARG A 152 -15.20 -12.20 0.40
C ARG A 152 -14.30 -12.67 1.56
N ILE A 153 -13.07 -12.16 1.62
CA ILE A 153 -12.15 -12.44 2.73
C ILE A 153 -12.67 -11.78 4.02
N ALA A 154 -13.15 -10.54 3.93
CA ALA A 154 -13.78 -9.83 5.04
C ALA A 154 -14.96 -10.62 5.61
N ASP A 155 -15.87 -11.07 4.75
CA ASP A 155 -17.02 -11.91 5.13
C ASP A 155 -16.59 -13.15 5.94
N GLY A 156 -15.55 -13.83 5.46
CA GLY A 156 -15.04 -15.02 6.14
C GLY A 156 -14.43 -14.75 7.53
N MET A 157 -13.97 -13.51 7.75
CA MET A 157 -13.38 -13.11 9.04
C MET A 157 -14.42 -12.63 10.06
N ILE A 158 -15.44 -11.89 9.60
CA ILE A 158 -16.48 -11.33 10.48
C ILE A 158 -17.73 -12.21 10.60
N GLY A 159 -17.87 -13.23 9.75
CA GLY A 159 -19.03 -14.12 9.73
C GLY A 159 -20.28 -13.48 9.12
N ASP A 160 -20.12 -12.47 8.28
CA ASP A 160 -21.20 -11.77 7.59
C ASP A 160 -21.16 -12.01 6.08
N ARG A 161 -22.08 -11.42 5.32
CA ARG A 161 -22.14 -11.50 3.86
C ARG A 161 -22.38 -10.12 3.25
N HIS A 162 -21.43 -9.70 2.41
CA HIS A 162 -21.59 -8.47 1.61
C HIS A 162 -22.57 -8.70 0.43
N ASN A 163 -23.09 -7.60 -0.11
CA ASN A 163 -23.83 -7.61 -1.37
C ASN A 163 -22.86 -7.30 -2.53
N PRO A 164 -22.50 -8.28 -3.40
CA PRO A 164 -21.54 -8.09 -4.48
C PRO A 164 -21.91 -6.98 -5.46
N ASN A 165 -23.22 -6.80 -5.72
CA ASN A 165 -23.70 -5.78 -6.64
C ASN A 165 -23.52 -4.38 -6.06
N GLN A 166 -23.82 -4.19 -4.77
CA GLN A 166 -23.59 -2.91 -4.09
C GLN A 166 -22.10 -2.58 -4.02
N GLU A 167 -21.26 -3.56 -3.72
CA GLU A 167 -19.80 -3.39 -3.70
C GLU A 167 -19.28 -2.89 -5.04
N LEU A 168 -19.64 -3.56 -6.14
CA LEU A 168 -19.22 -3.15 -7.48
C LEU A 168 -19.79 -1.81 -7.91
N MET A 169 -21.05 -1.50 -7.53
CA MET A 169 -21.62 -0.18 -7.81
C MET A 169 -20.91 0.92 -7.05
N ALA A 170 -20.63 0.73 -5.78
CA ALA A 170 -19.88 1.69 -4.96
C ALA A 170 -18.48 1.92 -5.51
N GLN A 171 -17.77 0.85 -5.88
CA GLN A 171 -16.46 0.90 -6.53
C GLN A 171 -16.51 1.65 -7.86
N GLY A 172 -17.53 1.39 -8.68
CA GLY A 172 -17.73 2.07 -9.95
C GLY A 172 -17.97 3.57 -9.78
N VAL A 173 -18.85 3.97 -8.85
CA VAL A 173 -19.11 5.38 -8.55
C VAL A 173 -17.86 6.08 -8.02
N ALA A 174 -17.14 5.45 -7.09
CA ALA A 174 -15.90 6.02 -6.55
C ALA A 174 -14.86 6.26 -7.65
N ASN A 175 -14.63 5.27 -8.51
CA ASN A 175 -13.68 5.37 -9.61
C ASN A 175 -14.12 6.32 -10.72
N PHE A 176 -15.43 6.53 -10.90
CA PHE A 176 -15.95 7.54 -11.82
C PHE A 176 -15.71 8.96 -11.31
N VAL A 177 -15.85 9.19 -10.02
CA VAL A 177 -15.69 10.51 -9.40
C VAL A 177 -14.20 10.89 -9.22
N THR A 178 -13.34 9.92 -8.95
CA THR A 178 -11.93 10.13 -8.63
C THR A 178 -11.15 10.98 -9.66
N PRO A 179 -11.28 10.79 -11.00
CA PRO A 179 -10.57 11.58 -12.00
C PRO A 179 -10.88 13.10 -11.96
N PHE A 180 -12.09 13.48 -11.54
CA PHE A 180 -12.48 14.89 -11.42
C PHE A 180 -11.70 15.64 -10.32
N PHE A 181 -11.03 14.91 -9.46
CA PHE A 181 -10.16 15.44 -8.40
C PHE A 181 -8.69 15.06 -8.62
N GLY A 182 -8.32 14.74 -9.86
CA GLY A 182 -6.93 14.39 -10.22
C GLY A 182 -6.44 13.06 -9.63
N GLY A 183 -7.35 12.21 -9.14
CA GLY A 183 -7.01 10.91 -8.58
C GLY A 183 -6.93 9.81 -9.63
N MET A 184 -6.35 8.68 -9.25
CA MET A 184 -6.29 7.45 -10.04
C MET A 184 -7.35 6.46 -9.59
N PRO A 185 -7.86 5.60 -10.48
CA PRO A 185 -8.73 4.50 -10.11
C PRO A 185 -8.09 3.60 -9.05
N ALA A 186 -8.89 3.18 -8.09
CA ALA A 186 -8.45 2.34 -6.98
C ALA A 186 -9.38 1.13 -6.81
N THR A 187 -8.89 0.09 -6.15
CA THR A 187 -9.65 -1.09 -5.78
C THR A 187 -9.39 -1.50 -4.33
N GLY A 188 -10.15 -2.46 -3.83
CA GLY A 188 -9.93 -3.06 -2.53
C GLY A 188 -8.53 -3.70 -2.43
N THR A 189 -7.98 -3.72 -1.23
CA THR A 189 -6.67 -4.35 -0.97
C THR A 189 -6.81 -5.29 0.22
N ILE A 190 -6.53 -6.57 0.01
CA ILE A 190 -6.68 -7.63 1.03
C ILE A 190 -5.97 -7.26 2.34
N ALA A 191 -4.71 -6.82 2.24
CA ALA A 191 -3.91 -6.48 3.43
C ALA A 191 -4.54 -5.34 4.25
N ARG A 192 -5.08 -4.31 3.60
CA ARG A 192 -5.76 -3.19 4.29
C ARG A 192 -7.09 -3.62 4.88
N THR A 193 -7.88 -4.39 4.14
CA THR A 193 -9.16 -4.93 4.60
C THR A 193 -8.96 -5.78 5.86
N VAL A 194 -8.03 -6.73 5.84
CA VAL A 194 -7.70 -7.59 7.00
C VAL A 194 -7.16 -6.79 8.20
N THR A 195 -6.48 -5.68 7.96
CA THR A 195 -5.95 -4.84 9.05
C THR A 195 -7.04 -3.97 9.70
N ASN A 196 -8.13 -3.71 8.98
CA ASN A 196 -9.23 -2.87 9.43
C ASN A 196 -10.35 -3.65 10.14
N ILE A 197 -10.32 -4.98 10.06
CA ILE A 197 -11.20 -5.90 10.80
C ILE A 197 -10.55 -6.30 12.13
#